data_55e74699a570d0f6c254e369ec552871
#
_entry.id   55e74699a570d0f6c254e369ec552871
#
_cell.length_a   1.000
_cell.length_b   1.000
_cell.length_c   1.000
_cell.angle_alpha   90.00
_cell.angle_beta   90.00
_cell.angle_gamma   90.00
#
_symmetry.space_group_name_H-M   'P 1'
#
loop_
_entity.id
_entity.type
_entity.pdbx_description
1 polymer ?
#
loop_
_entity_poly.entity_id
_entity_poly.type
_entity_poly.pdbx_seq_one_letter_code
_entity_poly.pdbx_strand_id
1 'polypeptide(L)'
;MHVVITGASRGIGAELGNRYRAEGHRVTGTGRRGGGDLVALDVMRPESVADFAAHLGGRAVDLLVCNAGIYPDKGQELDGGYPAPMWAETFATNVTGVFLTVQSLLPNLRAAGGARIAIISSQMASHTRAPGGSYIYRASKAAALNLGRNLAADLAPEGIAVGIYHPGWVRTDMGGDAAEIGVGEAAEGLIARFDALDMEETGCFRTWDGREYPY
;
A
#
# COMPACT_ATOMS: atom_id res chain seq x y z
N MET A 1 -14.17 -12.98 -2.25
CA MET A 1 -13.84 -11.62 -1.72
C MET A 1 -13.84 -10.58 -2.83
N HIS A 2 -14.07 -9.30 -2.49
CA HIS A 2 -13.78 -8.17 -3.35
C HIS A 2 -12.48 -7.50 -2.87
N VAL A 3 -11.45 -7.54 -3.70
CA VAL A 3 -10.12 -6.98 -3.42
C VAL A 3 -9.94 -5.70 -4.24
N VAL A 4 -9.63 -4.60 -3.56
CA VAL A 4 -9.28 -3.32 -4.20
C VAL A 4 -7.78 -3.11 -4.03
N ILE A 5 -7.07 -2.82 -5.15
CA ILE A 5 -5.61 -2.64 -5.14
C ILE A 5 -5.24 -1.31 -5.79
N THR A 6 -4.63 -0.41 -5.04
CA THR A 6 -4.10 0.83 -5.62
C THR A 6 -2.74 0.59 -6.29
N GLY A 7 -2.50 1.25 -7.43
CA GLY A 7 -1.24 1.10 -8.17
C GLY A 7 -1.03 -0.30 -8.77
N ALA A 8 -2.10 -0.87 -9.36
CA ALA A 8 -2.12 -2.22 -9.94
C ALA A 8 -1.68 -2.28 -11.43
N SER A 9 -1.09 -1.21 -11.98
CA SER A 9 -0.70 -1.17 -13.39
C SER A 9 0.59 -1.94 -13.70
N ARG A 10 1.42 -2.22 -12.71
CA ARG A 10 2.70 -2.92 -12.84
C ARG A 10 3.20 -3.46 -11.50
N GLY A 11 4.31 -4.21 -11.53
CA GLY A 11 5.02 -4.68 -10.36
C GLY A 11 4.15 -5.49 -9.40
N ILE A 12 4.35 -5.29 -8.11
CA ILE A 12 3.68 -6.05 -7.04
C ILE A 12 2.15 -5.92 -7.14
N GLY A 13 1.62 -4.71 -7.36
CA GLY A 13 0.17 -4.50 -7.44
C GLY A 13 -0.50 -5.23 -8.59
N ALA A 14 0.15 -5.31 -9.75
CA ALA A 14 -0.35 -6.08 -10.91
C ALA A 14 -0.35 -7.59 -10.61
N GLU A 15 0.74 -8.10 -10.04
CA GLU A 15 0.85 -9.53 -9.70
C GLU A 15 -0.15 -9.95 -8.63
N LEU A 16 -0.33 -9.14 -7.58
CA LEU A 16 -1.39 -9.37 -6.59
C LEU A 16 -2.76 -9.45 -7.25
N GLY A 17 -3.06 -8.52 -8.16
CA GLY A 17 -4.32 -8.51 -8.89
C GLY A 17 -4.53 -9.75 -9.75
N ASN A 18 -3.48 -10.21 -10.43
CA ASN A 18 -3.53 -11.42 -11.26
C ASN A 18 -3.77 -12.68 -10.42
N ARG A 19 -3.07 -12.83 -9.29
CA ARG A 19 -3.22 -13.99 -8.42
C ARG A 19 -4.62 -14.05 -7.79
N TYR A 20 -5.11 -12.95 -7.23
CA TYR A 20 -6.47 -12.91 -6.67
C TYR A 20 -7.55 -13.20 -7.73
N ARG A 21 -7.39 -12.75 -8.98
CA ARG A 21 -8.30 -13.13 -10.07
C ARG A 21 -8.22 -14.61 -10.41
N ALA A 22 -7.02 -15.18 -10.44
CA ALA A 22 -6.81 -16.62 -10.71
C ALA A 22 -7.45 -17.50 -9.63
N GLU A 23 -7.54 -17.02 -8.40
CA GLU A 23 -8.23 -17.67 -7.27
C GLU A 23 -9.76 -17.42 -7.27
N GLY A 24 -10.29 -16.75 -8.29
CA GLY A 24 -11.73 -16.50 -8.44
C GLY A 24 -12.26 -15.31 -7.64
N HIS A 25 -11.39 -14.44 -7.15
CA HIS A 25 -11.79 -13.24 -6.43
C HIS A 25 -12.16 -12.10 -7.37
N ARG A 26 -13.10 -11.26 -6.96
CA ARG A 26 -13.37 -10.00 -7.63
C ARG A 26 -12.23 -9.03 -7.33
N VAL A 27 -11.58 -8.50 -8.36
CA VAL A 27 -10.48 -7.54 -8.20
C VAL A 27 -10.79 -6.23 -8.90
N THR A 28 -10.72 -5.13 -8.17
CA THR A 28 -10.69 -3.77 -8.72
C THR A 28 -9.27 -3.21 -8.57
N GLY A 29 -8.48 -3.36 -9.62
CA GLY A 29 -7.15 -2.76 -9.70
C GLY A 29 -7.25 -1.32 -10.19
N THR A 30 -6.36 -0.43 -9.71
CA THR A 30 -6.34 0.97 -10.15
C THR A 30 -4.99 1.39 -10.73
N GLY A 31 -5.03 2.38 -11.59
CA GLY A 31 -3.87 3.07 -12.15
C GLY A 31 -4.19 4.52 -12.45
N ARG A 32 -3.19 5.39 -12.49
CA ARG A 32 -3.38 6.85 -12.67
C ARG A 32 -4.22 7.21 -13.91
N ARG A 33 -4.11 6.46 -14.99
CA ARG A 33 -4.83 6.73 -16.25
C ARG A 33 -6.02 5.80 -16.47
N GLY A 34 -6.17 4.75 -15.65
CA GLY A 34 -7.11 3.68 -15.98
C GLY A 34 -6.72 2.94 -17.26
N GLY A 35 -7.69 2.21 -17.83
CA GLY A 35 -7.53 1.48 -19.10
C GLY A 35 -7.34 -0.02 -18.94
N GLY A 36 -7.80 -0.82 -19.92
CA GLY A 36 -7.94 -2.26 -19.76
C GLY A 36 -8.86 -2.58 -18.58
N ASP A 37 -8.41 -3.45 -17.69
CA ASP A 37 -9.15 -3.84 -16.48
C ASP A 37 -8.90 -2.90 -15.29
N LEU A 38 -8.20 -1.76 -15.49
CA LEU A 38 -7.87 -0.82 -14.43
C LEU A 38 -8.84 0.36 -14.39
N VAL A 39 -9.31 0.68 -13.19
CA VAL A 39 -10.06 1.91 -12.93
C VAL A 39 -9.07 3.06 -12.70
N ALA A 40 -9.39 4.24 -13.22
CA ALA A 40 -8.57 5.43 -13.01
C ALA A 40 -8.59 5.84 -11.54
N LEU A 41 -7.39 6.02 -10.97
CA LEU A 41 -7.18 6.57 -9.63
C LEU A 41 -5.80 7.20 -9.54
N ASP A 42 -5.76 8.50 -9.37
CA ASP A 42 -4.59 9.23 -8.89
C ASP A 42 -4.77 9.52 -7.40
N VAL A 43 -4.05 8.79 -6.56
CA VAL A 43 -4.18 8.89 -5.09
C VAL A 43 -3.75 10.25 -4.53
N MET A 44 -3.02 11.06 -5.30
CA MET A 44 -2.63 12.43 -4.91
C MET A 44 -3.76 13.44 -5.07
N ARG A 45 -4.81 13.10 -5.82
CA ARG A 45 -5.89 14.02 -6.18
C ARG A 45 -7.18 13.65 -5.46
N PRO A 46 -7.63 14.48 -4.50
CA PRO A 46 -8.86 14.21 -3.74
C PRO A 46 -10.09 13.96 -4.63
N GLU A 47 -10.19 14.69 -5.76
CA GLU A 47 -11.29 14.51 -6.71
C GLU A 47 -11.25 13.11 -7.35
N SER A 48 -10.06 12.64 -7.74
CA SER A 48 -9.90 11.29 -8.31
C SER A 48 -10.22 10.19 -7.29
N VAL A 49 -9.91 10.42 -6.02
CA VAL A 49 -10.26 9.48 -4.94
C VAL A 49 -11.77 9.46 -4.73
N ALA A 50 -12.44 10.61 -4.75
CA ALA A 50 -13.89 10.72 -4.64
C ALA A 50 -14.60 10.05 -5.83
N ASP A 51 -14.13 10.29 -7.06
CA ASP A 51 -14.66 9.66 -8.28
C ASP A 51 -14.50 8.13 -8.23
N PHE A 52 -13.37 7.63 -7.72
CA PHE A 52 -13.15 6.21 -7.54
C PHE A 52 -14.10 5.60 -6.50
N ALA A 53 -14.32 6.27 -5.36
CA ALA A 53 -15.29 5.82 -4.37
C ALA A 53 -16.72 5.81 -4.96
N ALA A 54 -17.09 6.83 -5.73
CA ALA A 54 -18.36 6.88 -6.45
C ALA A 54 -18.49 5.74 -7.48
N HIS A 55 -17.41 5.42 -8.20
CA HIS A 55 -17.38 4.27 -9.13
C HIS A 55 -17.63 2.95 -8.40
N LEU A 56 -17.09 2.76 -7.21
CA LEU A 56 -17.37 1.58 -6.39
C LEU A 56 -18.83 1.58 -5.88
N GLY A 57 -19.41 2.75 -5.66
CA GLY A 57 -20.75 2.86 -5.06
C GLY A 57 -20.82 2.15 -3.71
N GLY A 58 -21.95 1.53 -3.40
CA GLY A 58 -22.15 0.80 -2.14
C GLY A 58 -21.58 -0.62 -2.09
N ARG A 59 -20.70 -1.01 -3.00
CA ARG A 59 -20.12 -2.37 -3.04
C ARG A 59 -19.21 -2.62 -1.85
N ALA A 60 -19.41 -3.73 -1.14
CA ALA A 60 -18.52 -4.15 -0.07
C ALA A 60 -17.09 -4.41 -0.61
N VAL A 61 -16.10 -4.03 0.19
CA VAL A 61 -14.67 -4.26 -0.06
C VAL A 61 -14.10 -5.06 1.10
N ASP A 62 -13.76 -6.32 0.83
CA ASP A 62 -13.24 -7.24 1.85
C ASP A 62 -11.77 -7.00 2.16
N LEU A 63 -10.99 -6.59 1.14
CA LEU A 63 -9.57 -6.27 1.27
C LEU A 63 -9.22 -5.03 0.45
N LEU A 64 -8.69 -4.01 1.11
CA LEU A 64 -8.08 -2.85 0.48
C LEU A 64 -6.56 -2.94 0.58
N VAL A 65 -5.86 -3.00 -0.56
CA VAL A 65 -4.39 -2.98 -0.62
C VAL A 65 -3.92 -1.59 -1.07
N CYS A 66 -3.41 -0.81 -0.14
CA CYS A 66 -2.77 0.48 -0.40
C CYS A 66 -1.32 0.26 -0.86
N ASN A 67 -1.17 -0.06 -2.16
CA ASN A 67 0.11 -0.40 -2.77
C ASN A 67 0.72 0.76 -3.59
N ALA A 68 -0.08 1.71 -4.07
CA ALA A 68 0.44 2.86 -4.82
C ALA A 68 1.53 3.60 -4.03
N GLY A 69 2.67 3.83 -4.66
CA GLY A 69 3.80 4.51 -4.03
C GLY A 69 4.87 4.88 -5.05
N ILE A 70 5.73 5.83 -4.67
CA ILE A 70 6.86 6.31 -5.46
C ILE A 70 8.14 6.38 -4.61
N TYR A 71 9.30 6.31 -5.28
CA TYR A 71 10.62 6.39 -4.69
C TYR A 71 11.55 7.22 -5.61
N PRO A 72 11.33 8.54 -5.69
CA PRO A 72 12.08 9.38 -6.63
C PRO A 72 13.48 9.79 -6.17
N ASP A 73 13.76 9.71 -4.86
CA ASP A 73 15.01 10.16 -4.25
C ASP A 73 16.09 9.07 -4.14
N LYS A 74 15.95 7.98 -4.89
CA LYS A 74 16.99 6.94 -4.96
C LYS A 74 18.27 7.49 -5.58
N GLY A 75 19.37 7.40 -4.84
CA GLY A 75 20.69 7.86 -5.32
C GLY A 75 20.89 9.39 -5.29
N GLN A 76 19.99 10.14 -4.66
CA GLN A 76 20.20 11.59 -4.47
C GLN A 76 21.29 11.85 -3.43
N GLU A 77 22.10 12.87 -3.69
CA GLU A 77 23.12 13.35 -2.76
C GLU A 77 22.52 14.36 -1.78
N LEU A 78 23.04 14.41 -0.54
CA LEU A 78 22.55 15.37 0.47
C LEU A 78 22.81 16.82 0.03
N ASP A 79 23.93 17.04 -0.59
CA ASP A 79 24.31 18.35 -1.14
C ASP A 79 23.63 18.59 -2.50
N GLY A 80 22.60 19.41 -2.49
CA GLY A 80 21.84 19.83 -3.67
C GLY A 80 20.77 18.87 -4.18
N GLY A 81 20.62 17.68 -3.56
CA GLY A 81 19.49 16.77 -3.83
C GLY A 81 18.23 17.14 -3.02
N TYR A 82 17.20 16.34 -3.11
CA TYR A 82 15.98 16.42 -2.29
C TYR A 82 15.19 17.73 -2.38
N PRO A 83 14.84 18.23 -3.56
CA PRO A 83 14.10 19.47 -3.71
C PRO A 83 12.69 19.40 -3.10
N ALA A 84 12.18 20.52 -2.59
CA ALA A 84 10.87 20.60 -1.93
C ALA A 84 9.69 20.00 -2.74
N PRO A 85 9.58 20.17 -4.08
CA PRO A 85 8.53 19.51 -4.86
C PRO A 85 8.57 17.97 -4.79
N MET A 86 9.76 17.37 -4.72
CA MET A 86 9.92 15.91 -4.57
C MET A 86 9.39 15.41 -3.21
N TRP A 87 9.61 16.17 -2.13
CA TRP A 87 8.99 15.93 -0.82
C TRP A 87 7.47 15.97 -0.91
N ALA A 88 6.92 17.04 -1.49
CA ALA A 88 5.49 17.23 -1.61
C ALA A 88 4.82 16.08 -2.38
N GLU A 89 5.34 15.71 -3.55
CA GLU A 89 4.83 14.62 -4.37
C GLU A 89 4.91 13.27 -3.65
N THR A 90 6.05 12.99 -3.01
CA THR A 90 6.25 11.70 -2.33
C THR A 90 5.31 11.55 -1.14
N PHE A 91 5.15 12.60 -0.32
CA PHE A 91 4.21 12.55 0.81
C PHE A 91 2.76 12.53 0.35
N ALA A 92 2.41 13.28 -0.70
CA ALA A 92 1.08 13.24 -1.29
C ALA A 92 0.72 11.81 -1.76
N THR A 93 1.67 11.10 -2.39
CA THR A 93 1.44 9.72 -2.87
C THR A 93 1.48 8.70 -1.73
N ASN A 94 2.59 8.66 -0.99
CA ASN A 94 2.90 7.55 -0.07
C ASN A 94 2.18 7.65 1.28
N VAL A 95 1.67 8.83 1.65
CA VAL A 95 1.05 9.08 2.96
C VAL A 95 -0.38 9.59 2.80
N THR A 96 -0.54 10.80 2.26
CA THR A 96 -1.86 11.43 2.12
C THR A 96 -2.79 10.61 1.24
N GLY A 97 -2.27 10.08 0.13
CA GLY A 97 -3.03 9.23 -0.79
C GLY A 97 -3.51 7.94 -0.15
N VAL A 98 -2.71 7.34 0.75
CA VAL A 98 -3.15 6.17 1.55
C VAL A 98 -4.32 6.57 2.45
N PHE A 99 -4.17 7.66 3.21
CA PHE A 99 -5.22 8.13 4.13
C PHE A 99 -6.52 8.45 3.40
N LEU A 100 -6.46 9.26 2.34
CA LEU A 100 -7.63 9.67 1.56
C LEU A 100 -8.34 8.46 0.93
N THR A 101 -7.59 7.47 0.44
CA THR A 101 -8.17 6.23 -0.12
C THR A 101 -8.91 5.46 0.95
N VAL A 102 -8.30 5.24 2.12
CA VAL A 102 -8.97 4.56 3.25
C VAL A 102 -10.21 5.33 3.67
N GLN A 103 -10.10 6.64 3.90
CA GLN A 103 -11.20 7.49 4.36
C GLN A 103 -12.39 7.45 3.39
N SER A 104 -12.14 7.57 2.09
CA SER A 104 -13.20 7.57 1.07
C SER A 104 -13.87 6.20 0.91
N LEU A 105 -13.17 5.11 1.23
CA LEU A 105 -13.70 3.74 1.11
C LEU A 105 -14.22 3.19 2.44
N LEU A 106 -14.24 3.95 3.53
CA LEU A 106 -14.82 3.49 4.81
C LEU A 106 -16.23 2.92 4.68
N PRO A 107 -17.17 3.53 3.92
CA PRO A 107 -18.49 2.94 3.74
C PRO A 107 -18.45 1.55 3.10
N ASN A 108 -17.55 1.33 2.14
CA ASN A 108 -17.37 0.05 1.44
C ASN A 108 -16.72 -1.00 2.34
N LEU A 109 -15.74 -0.60 3.16
CA LEU A 109 -15.07 -1.47 4.14
C LEU A 109 -16.05 -1.90 5.25
N ARG A 110 -16.84 -0.96 5.76
CA ARG A 110 -17.90 -1.26 6.74
C ARG A 110 -18.95 -2.23 6.21
N ALA A 111 -19.29 -2.12 4.92
CA ALA A 111 -20.27 -2.98 4.26
C ALA A 111 -19.82 -4.45 4.16
N ALA A 112 -18.54 -4.75 4.28
CA ALA A 112 -18.01 -6.11 4.22
C ALA A 112 -18.16 -6.90 5.54
N GLY A 113 -18.30 -6.20 6.68
CA GLY A 113 -18.51 -6.87 7.97
C GLY A 113 -17.29 -7.68 8.46
N GLY A 114 -16.09 -7.12 8.34
CA GLY A 114 -14.83 -7.79 8.71
C GLY A 114 -13.74 -7.53 7.68
N ALA A 115 -13.70 -6.31 7.16
CA ALA A 115 -12.74 -5.89 6.14
C ALA A 115 -11.31 -5.84 6.67
N ARG A 116 -10.37 -5.92 5.73
CA ARG A 116 -8.94 -5.81 5.98
C ARG A 116 -8.33 -4.71 5.13
N ILE A 117 -7.36 -4.00 5.70
CA ILE A 117 -6.57 -2.98 5.01
C ILE A 117 -5.11 -3.39 5.10
N ALA A 118 -4.46 -3.54 3.93
CA ALA A 118 -3.03 -3.81 3.82
C ALA A 118 -2.31 -2.57 3.28
N ILE A 119 -1.40 -2.01 4.06
CA ILE A 119 -0.60 -0.84 3.66
C ILE A 119 0.81 -1.30 3.31
N ILE A 120 1.23 -1.08 2.07
CA ILE A 120 2.59 -1.41 1.63
C ILE A 120 3.55 -0.29 2.06
N SER A 121 4.32 -0.59 3.11
CA SER A 121 5.42 0.25 3.59
C SER A 121 6.77 -0.29 3.12
N SER A 122 7.81 -0.23 3.94
CA SER A 122 9.16 -0.67 3.64
C SER A 122 9.94 -0.93 4.93
N GLN A 123 10.94 -1.83 4.88
CA GLN A 123 11.94 -1.90 5.95
C GLN A 123 12.65 -0.56 6.20
N MET A 124 12.66 0.32 5.21
CA MET A 124 13.22 1.67 5.31
C MET A 124 12.39 2.61 6.20
N ALA A 125 11.20 2.19 6.63
CA ALA A 125 10.35 2.89 7.60
C ALA A 125 10.85 2.73 9.05
N SER A 126 11.60 1.66 9.32
CA SER A 126 12.03 1.33 10.68
C SER A 126 13.03 2.35 11.23
N HIS A 127 12.81 2.77 12.46
CA HIS A 127 13.69 3.67 13.21
C HIS A 127 14.97 2.98 13.69
N THR A 128 15.01 1.65 13.71
CA THR A 128 16.21 0.88 14.10
C THR A 128 17.28 0.83 13.01
N ARG A 129 16.94 1.23 11.76
CA ARG A 129 17.86 1.26 10.62
C ARG A 129 17.94 2.66 10.04
N ALA A 130 19.01 3.37 10.36
CA ALA A 130 19.25 4.74 9.88
C ALA A 130 20.62 4.86 9.17
N PRO A 131 20.83 4.21 8.00
CA PRO A 131 22.11 4.25 7.28
C PRO A 131 22.35 5.56 6.51
N GLY A 132 21.42 6.51 6.56
CA GLY A 132 21.42 7.73 5.73
C GLY A 132 20.87 7.51 4.32
N GLY A 133 20.80 8.58 3.53
CA GLY A 133 20.27 8.60 2.16
C GLY A 133 18.76 8.33 2.07
N SER A 134 18.21 8.56 0.89
CA SER A 134 16.78 8.32 0.60
C SER A 134 15.85 8.97 1.65
N TYR A 135 16.18 10.18 2.08
CA TYR A 135 15.52 10.87 3.19
C TYR A 135 14.00 10.99 2.99
N ILE A 136 13.58 11.32 1.77
CA ILE A 136 12.16 11.53 1.45
C ILE A 136 11.41 10.22 1.52
N TYR A 137 11.92 9.17 0.85
CA TYR A 137 11.28 7.87 0.84
C TYR A 137 11.21 7.27 2.25
N ARG A 138 12.32 7.26 2.99
CA ARG A 138 12.36 6.78 4.38
C ARG A 138 11.34 7.49 5.26
N ALA A 139 11.35 8.82 5.25
CA ALA A 139 10.41 9.62 6.03
C ALA A 139 8.95 9.33 5.64
N SER A 140 8.65 9.21 4.34
CA SER A 140 7.30 8.90 3.88
C SER A 140 6.84 7.50 4.29
N LYS A 141 7.73 6.50 4.26
CA LYS A 141 7.39 5.13 4.66
C LYS A 141 7.27 4.98 6.18
N ALA A 142 8.06 5.73 6.96
CA ALA A 142 7.87 5.83 8.40
C ALA A 142 6.54 6.52 8.75
N ALA A 143 6.19 7.58 8.04
CA ALA A 143 4.88 8.23 8.21
C ALA A 143 3.72 7.29 7.84
N ALA A 144 3.82 6.53 6.75
CA ALA A 144 2.80 5.54 6.37
C ALA A 144 2.68 4.40 7.40
N LEU A 145 3.80 3.97 8.02
CA LEU A 145 3.81 3.00 9.11
C LEU A 145 3.06 3.55 10.34
N ASN A 146 3.38 4.78 10.77
CA ASN A 146 2.69 5.44 11.87
C ASN A 146 1.19 5.62 11.57
N LEU A 147 0.86 6.09 10.37
CA LEU A 147 -0.52 6.24 9.91
C LEU A 147 -1.29 4.91 9.99
N GLY A 148 -0.71 3.82 9.50
CA GLY A 148 -1.35 2.51 9.52
C GLY A 148 -1.65 2.01 10.93
N ARG A 149 -0.74 2.25 11.88
CA ARG A 149 -0.93 1.88 13.30
C ARG A 149 -2.06 2.68 13.97
N ASN A 150 -2.16 3.98 13.66
CA ASN A 150 -3.26 4.80 14.17
C ASN A 150 -4.61 4.39 13.55
N LEU A 151 -4.63 4.12 12.23
CA LEU A 151 -5.83 3.57 11.58
C LEU A 151 -6.25 2.23 12.19
N ALA A 152 -5.30 1.36 12.55
CA ALA A 152 -5.59 0.10 13.22
C ALA A 152 -6.31 0.32 14.57
N ALA A 153 -5.84 1.28 15.37
CA ALA A 153 -6.46 1.61 16.65
C ALA A 153 -7.88 2.17 16.48
N ASP A 154 -8.06 3.09 15.52
CA ASP A 154 -9.34 3.76 15.30
C ASP A 154 -10.39 2.83 14.68
N LEU A 155 -9.97 1.88 13.82
CA LEU A 155 -10.88 0.99 13.09
C LEU A 155 -11.11 -0.37 13.80
N ALA A 156 -10.33 -0.70 14.82
CA ALA A 156 -10.51 -1.92 15.61
C ALA A 156 -11.92 -2.06 16.22
N PRO A 157 -12.54 -1.00 16.80
CA PRO A 157 -13.91 -1.09 17.31
C PRO A 157 -14.95 -1.41 16.22
N GLU A 158 -14.64 -1.18 14.96
CA GLU A 158 -15.50 -1.46 13.81
C GLU A 158 -15.24 -2.86 13.20
N GLY A 159 -14.30 -3.63 13.77
CA GLY A 159 -13.92 -4.96 13.27
C GLY A 159 -13.14 -4.91 11.94
N ILE A 160 -12.49 -3.79 11.63
CA ILE A 160 -11.65 -3.63 10.43
C ILE A 160 -10.18 -3.76 10.85
N ALA A 161 -9.51 -4.80 10.39
CA ALA A 161 -8.10 -5.04 10.68
C ALA A 161 -7.19 -4.27 9.70
N VAL A 162 -6.10 -3.69 10.21
CA VAL A 162 -5.11 -2.94 9.41
C VAL A 162 -3.73 -3.53 9.64
N GLY A 163 -3.09 -4.01 8.58
CA GLY A 163 -1.70 -4.50 8.61
C GLY A 163 -0.77 -3.64 7.77
N ILE A 164 0.47 -3.48 8.20
CA ILE A 164 1.51 -2.75 7.49
C ILE A 164 2.61 -3.74 7.07
N TYR A 165 3.05 -3.67 5.81
CA TYR A 165 3.90 -4.70 5.26
C TYR A 165 5.11 -4.15 4.52
N HIS A 166 6.26 -4.80 4.72
CA HIS A 166 7.43 -4.66 3.87
C HIS A 166 7.40 -5.77 2.82
N PRO A 167 7.32 -5.41 1.53
CA PRO A 167 7.18 -6.40 0.44
C PRO A 167 8.48 -7.15 0.09
N GLY A 168 9.59 -6.87 0.75
CA GLY A 168 10.93 -7.28 0.34
C GLY A 168 11.60 -6.26 -0.57
N TRP A 169 12.85 -6.54 -0.94
CA TRP A 169 13.51 -5.83 -2.04
C TRP A 169 13.25 -6.59 -3.33
N VAL A 170 12.28 -6.08 -4.09
CA VAL A 170 11.62 -6.82 -5.19
C VAL A 170 12.10 -6.31 -6.55
N ARG A 171 12.42 -7.21 -7.49
CA ARG A 171 12.78 -6.88 -8.88
C ARG A 171 11.59 -6.27 -9.60
N THR A 172 11.56 -4.95 -9.61
CA THR A 172 10.56 -4.06 -10.24
C THR A 172 11.31 -2.84 -10.76
N ASP A 173 10.63 -1.98 -11.51
CA ASP A 173 11.20 -0.68 -11.94
C ASP A 173 11.70 0.15 -10.75
N MET A 174 11.05 0.03 -9.58
CA MET A 174 11.44 0.73 -8.35
C MET A 174 12.63 0.05 -7.66
N GLY A 175 12.62 -1.27 -7.56
CA GLY A 175 13.66 -2.04 -6.86
C GLY A 175 14.96 -2.16 -7.67
N GLY A 176 14.84 -2.28 -8.99
CA GLY A 176 15.96 -2.53 -9.92
C GLY A 176 16.32 -4.02 -10.01
N ASP A 177 17.23 -4.33 -10.94
CA ASP A 177 17.61 -5.71 -11.27
C ASP A 177 18.41 -6.41 -10.16
N ALA A 178 19.11 -5.65 -9.32
CA ALA A 178 19.89 -6.17 -8.20
C ALA A 178 19.04 -6.60 -6.99
N ALA A 179 17.72 -6.46 -7.07
CA ALA A 179 16.81 -6.81 -5.97
C ALA A 179 16.80 -8.33 -5.72
N GLU A 180 16.61 -8.68 -4.44
CA GLU A 180 16.83 -10.05 -3.94
C GLU A 180 15.75 -11.03 -4.42
N ILE A 181 14.49 -10.60 -4.46
CA ILE A 181 13.34 -11.50 -4.72
C ILE A 181 12.57 -11.10 -5.98
N GLY A 182 11.86 -12.08 -6.55
CA GLY A 182 10.97 -11.87 -7.68
C GLY A 182 9.61 -11.30 -7.28
N VAL A 183 8.91 -10.69 -8.23
CA VAL A 183 7.55 -10.14 -8.00
C VAL A 183 6.57 -11.25 -7.59
N GLY A 184 6.69 -12.43 -8.19
CA GLY A 184 5.83 -13.59 -7.88
C GLY A 184 5.99 -14.07 -6.43
N GLU A 185 7.25 -14.19 -5.96
CA GLU A 185 7.58 -14.59 -4.59
C GLU A 185 7.08 -13.57 -3.56
N ALA A 186 7.31 -12.28 -3.82
CA ALA A 186 6.80 -11.21 -2.97
C ALA A 186 5.27 -11.20 -2.89
N ALA A 187 4.58 -11.37 -4.02
CA ALA A 187 3.13 -11.36 -4.06
C ALA A 187 2.53 -12.56 -3.33
N GLU A 188 3.11 -13.76 -3.47
CA GLU A 188 2.68 -14.97 -2.76
C GLU A 188 2.78 -14.79 -1.25
N GLY A 189 3.92 -14.33 -0.77
CA GLY A 189 4.11 -14.08 0.65
C GLY A 189 3.18 -13.00 1.19
N LEU A 190 2.98 -11.91 0.45
CA LEU A 190 2.05 -10.85 0.84
C LEU A 190 0.59 -11.32 0.90
N ILE A 191 0.12 -12.12 -0.07
CA ILE A 191 -1.22 -12.72 -0.05
C ILE A 191 -1.41 -13.54 1.21
N ALA A 192 -0.46 -14.42 1.54
CA ALA A 192 -0.52 -15.20 2.77
C ALA A 192 -0.59 -14.33 4.04
N ARG A 193 0.05 -13.15 4.04
CA ARG A 193 -0.03 -12.18 5.16
C ARG A 193 -1.37 -11.46 5.20
N PHE A 194 -1.91 -11.08 4.05
CA PHE A 194 -3.21 -10.41 3.96
C PHE A 194 -4.35 -11.36 4.35
N ASP A 195 -4.24 -12.64 4.02
CA ASP A 195 -5.24 -13.63 4.36
C ASP A 195 -5.21 -14.01 5.86
N ALA A 196 -4.03 -13.96 6.47
CA ALA A 196 -3.86 -14.17 7.90
C ALA A 196 -4.16 -12.92 8.76
N LEU A 197 -4.37 -11.74 8.13
CA LEU A 197 -4.64 -10.51 8.89
C LEU A 197 -6.02 -10.58 9.54
N ASP A 198 -6.05 -10.49 10.84
CA ASP A 198 -7.24 -10.47 11.69
C ASP A 198 -7.13 -9.40 12.78
N MET A 199 -8.02 -9.44 13.76
CA MET A 199 -8.03 -8.46 14.85
C MET A 199 -6.91 -8.66 15.87
N GLU A 200 -6.29 -9.84 15.95
CA GLU A 200 -5.13 -10.10 16.81
C GLU A 200 -3.86 -9.51 16.20
N GLU A 201 -3.78 -9.49 14.87
CA GLU A 201 -2.66 -8.96 14.09
C GLU A 201 -2.83 -7.48 13.71
N THR A 202 -3.95 -6.84 14.02
CA THR A 202 -4.19 -5.45 13.64
C THR A 202 -3.12 -4.51 14.22
N GLY A 203 -2.58 -3.63 13.39
CA GLY A 203 -1.44 -2.74 13.73
C GLY A 203 -0.07 -3.38 13.54
N CYS A 204 0.01 -4.63 13.04
CA CYS A 204 1.28 -5.32 12.80
C CYS A 204 2.17 -4.59 11.77
N PHE A 205 3.50 -4.75 11.93
CA PHE A 205 4.46 -4.44 10.88
C PHE A 205 5.26 -5.70 10.56
N ARG A 206 4.99 -6.30 9.41
CA ARG A 206 5.57 -7.58 9.00
C ARG A 206 6.21 -7.53 7.63
N THR A 207 7.18 -8.40 7.42
CA THR A 207 7.76 -8.65 6.10
C THR A 207 6.84 -9.59 5.28
N TRP A 208 7.05 -9.62 3.98
CA TRP A 208 6.34 -10.50 3.05
C TRP A 208 6.39 -11.99 3.46
N ASP A 209 7.49 -12.42 4.06
CA ASP A 209 7.72 -13.78 4.55
C ASP A 209 7.23 -14.00 6.01
N GLY A 210 6.55 -13.03 6.61
CA GLY A 210 5.85 -13.14 7.89
C GLY A 210 6.67 -12.77 9.12
N ARG A 211 7.94 -12.41 8.99
CA ARG A 211 8.75 -11.95 10.13
C ARG A 211 8.22 -10.62 10.66
N GLU A 212 8.19 -10.46 11.96
CA GLU A 212 8.03 -9.15 12.58
C GLU A 212 9.17 -8.23 12.18
N TYR A 213 8.82 -6.97 11.92
CA TYR A 213 9.82 -5.97 11.63
C TYR A 213 9.76 -4.86 12.70
N PRO A 214 10.92 -4.44 13.25
CA PRO A 214 10.93 -3.40 14.26
C PRO A 214 10.47 -2.05 13.69
N TYR A 215 9.78 -1.29 14.51
CA TYR A 215 9.28 0.05 14.19
C TYR A 215 10.39 1.08 14.05
#